data_2c76fa3ab143b7ba46200d630debc4d3
#
_entry.id   2c76fa3ab143b7ba46200d630debc4d3
#
_cell.length_a   1.000
_cell.length_b   1.000
_cell.length_c   1.000
_cell.angle_alpha   90.00
_cell.angle_beta   90.00
_cell.angle_gamma   90.00
#
_symmetry.space_group_name_H-M   'P 1'
#
loop_
_entity.id
_entity.type
_entity.pdbx_description
1 polymer ?
#
loop_
_entity_poly.entity_id
_entity_poly.type
_entity_poly.pdbx_seq_one_letter_code
_entity_poly.pdbx_strand_id
1 'polypeptide(L)'
;MSPEMKKQMELSVSIANRIYDILEQKGLSQKQFAAMVGKTETEVSRWLSGTHNMTVATIAKISTALGCEIIKPVRKVRISSKSGSLSDNRSAF
;
A
#
# COMPACT_ATOMS: atom_id res chain seq x y z
N MET A 1 -24.91 -6.11 -1.38
CA MET A 1 -23.46 -6.24 -1.55
C MET A 1 -22.94 -7.32 -0.61
N SER A 2 -22.10 -8.20 -1.13
CA SER A 2 -21.57 -9.27 -0.30
C SER A 2 -20.55 -8.72 0.70
N PRO A 3 -20.31 -9.44 1.80
CA PRO A 3 -19.28 -9.02 2.74
C PRO A 3 -17.90 -8.92 2.10
N GLU A 4 -17.61 -9.80 1.14
CA GLU A 4 -16.32 -9.76 0.45
C GLU A 4 -16.17 -8.51 -0.39
N MET A 5 -17.21 -8.14 -1.11
CA MET A 5 -17.16 -6.93 -1.93
C MET A 5 -17.04 -5.69 -1.07
N LYS A 6 -17.73 -5.68 0.05
CA LYS A 6 -17.65 -4.56 0.98
C LYS A 6 -16.23 -4.41 1.52
N LYS A 7 -15.61 -5.53 1.90
CA LYS A 7 -14.24 -5.51 2.42
C LYS A 7 -13.27 -5.06 1.33
N GLN A 8 -13.46 -5.52 0.11
CA GLN A 8 -12.61 -5.12 -1.00
C GLN A 8 -12.66 -3.61 -1.22
N MET A 9 -13.87 -3.04 -1.17
CA MET A 9 -14.01 -1.61 -1.34
C MET A 9 -13.36 -0.83 -0.21
N GLU A 10 -13.54 -1.31 1.03
CA GLU A 10 -12.91 -0.67 2.18
C GLU A 10 -11.39 -0.65 2.05
N LEU A 11 -10.82 -1.79 1.63
CA LEU A 11 -9.38 -1.89 1.46
C LEU A 11 -8.89 -0.98 0.34
N SER A 12 -9.62 -0.96 -0.77
CA SER A 12 -9.24 -0.11 -1.90
C SER A 12 -9.23 1.36 -1.53
N VAL A 13 -10.25 1.79 -0.78
CA VAL A 13 -10.32 3.18 -0.33
C VAL A 13 -9.19 3.49 0.65
N SER A 14 -8.91 2.57 1.57
CA SER A 14 -7.84 2.76 2.54
C SER A 14 -6.48 2.89 1.86
N ILE A 15 -6.25 2.05 0.85
CA ILE A 15 -5.00 2.10 0.11
C ILE A 15 -4.88 3.43 -0.64
N ALA A 16 -5.95 3.85 -1.30
CA ALA A 16 -5.94 5.11 -2.03
C ALA A 16 -5.67 6.28 -1.09
N ASN A 17 -6.32 6.30 0.07
CA ASN A 17 -6.12 7.35 1.05
C ASN A 17 -4.69 7.38 1.56
N ARG A 18 -4.12 6.21 1.81
CA ARG A 18 -2.73 6.13 2.26
C ARG A 18 -1.78 6.72 1.22
N ILE A 19 -2.01 6.40 -0.05
CA ILE A 19 -1.17 6.93 -1.13
C ILE A 19 -1.33 8.45 -1.21
N TYR A 20 -2.55 8.96 -1.15
CA TYR A 20 -2.78 10.41 -1.15
C TYR A 20 -2.01 11.10 -0.04
N ASP A 21 -2.07 10.53 1.17
CA ASP A 21 -1.38 11.12 2.31
C ASP A 21 0.12 11.18 2.06
N ILE A 22 0.69 10.12 1.51
CA ILE A 22 2.12 10.08 1.24
C ILE A 22 2.49 11.12 0.19
N LEU A 23 1.70 11.22 -0.88
CA LEU A 23 1.97 12.19 -1.94
C LEU A 23 1.93 13.60 -1.38
N GLU A 24 0.95 13.87 -0.53
CA GLU A 24 0.82 15.19 0.07
C GLU A 24 2.02 15.49 0.97
N GLN A 25 2.43 14.54 1.79
CA GLN A 25 3.58 14.72 2.66
C GLN A 25 4.86 14.98 1.88
N LYS A 26 4.99 14.33 0.72
CA LYS A 26 6.20 14.47 -0.08
C LYS A 26 6.11 15.62 -1.10
N GLY A 27 4.96 16.25 -1.20
CA GLY A 27 4.76 17.33 -2.15
C GLY A 27 4.78 16.86 -3.59
N LEU A 28 4.29 15.65 -3.84
CA LEU A 28 4.29 15.06 -5.18
C LEU A 28 2.92 15.19 -5.82
N SER A 29 2.91 15.58 -7.08
CA SER A 29 1.67 15.59 -7.86
C SER A 29 1.41 14.19 -8.41
N GLN A 30 0.18 13.97 -8.90
CA GLN A 30 -0.13 12.69 -9.54
C GLN A 30 0.73 12.47 -10.78
N LYS A 31 1.03 13.53 -11.49
CA LYS A 31 1.88 13.43 -12.67
C LYS A 31 3.28 12.99 -12.31
N GLN A 32 3.84 13.57 -11.25
CA GLN A 32 5.16 13.19 -10.78
C GLN A 32 5.17 11.74 -10.29
N PHE A 33 4.14 11.37 -9.56
CA PHE A 33 4.01 10.01 -9.07
C PHE A 33 3.90 9.02 -10.23
N ALA A 34 3.11 9.36 -11.25
CA ALA A 34 2.96 8.50 -12.42
C ALA A 34 4.33 8.25 -13.08
N ALA A 35 5.13 9.30 -13.20
CA ALA A 35 6.47 9.16 -13.76
C ALA A 35 7.32 8.23 -12.91
N MET A 36 7.22 8.35 -11.59
CA MET A 36 8.01 7.54 -10.68
C MET A 36 7.70 6.05 -10.81
N VAL A 37 6.44 5.71 -11.03
CA VAL A 37 6.05 4.30 -11.12
C VAL A 37 5.97 3.80 -12.55
N GLY A 38 6.31 4.67 -13.51
CA GLY A 38 6.33 4.27 -14.93
C GLY A 38 4.95 4.02 -15.50
N LYS A 39 3.96 4.79 -15.05
CA LYS A 39 2.58 4.66 -15.50
C LYS A 39 2.04 5.98 -15.97
N THR A 40 0.88 5.96 -16.63
CA THR A 40 0.24 7.19 -17.09
C THR A 40 -0.54 7.81 -15.93
N GLU A 41 -0.81 9.12 -16.08
CA GLU A 41 -1.66 9.80 -15.09
C GLU A 41 -3.04 9.17 -15.00
N THR A 42 -3.56 8.70 -16.14
CA THR A 42 -4.86 8.06 -16.17
C THR A 42 -4.87 6.82 -15.30
N GLU A 43 -3.81 6.00 -15.41
CA GLU A 43 -3.71 4.79 -14.59
C GLU A 43 -3.60 5.12 -13.11
N VAL A 44 -2.80 6.11 -12.78
CA VAL A 44 -2.62 6.54 -11.40
C VAL A 44 -3.93 7.10 -10.85
N SER A 45 -4.63 7.89 -11.65
CA SER A 45 -5.93 8.42 -11.24
C SER A 45 -6.92 7.30 -10.94
N ARG A 46 -6.88 6.24 -11.73
CA ARG A 46 -7.73 5.07 -11.50
C ARG A 46 -7.39 4.40 -10.17
N TRP A 47 -6.11 4.23 -9.89
CA TRP A 47 -5.69 3.66 -8.60
C TRP A 47 -6.22 4.48 -7.44
N LEU A 48 -6.17 5.80 -7.57
CA LEU A 48 -6.50 6.70 -6.48
C LEU A 48 -8.00 6.96 -6.36
N SER A 49 -8.79 6.42 -7.28
CA SER A 49 -10.23 6.58 -7.22
C SER A 49 -10.85 5.78 -6.06
N GLY A 50 -10.10 4.81 -5.53
CA GLY A 50 -10.60 3.98 -4.45
C GLY A 50 -11.50 2.84 -4.91
N THR A 51 -11.72 2.72 -6.22
CA THR A 51 -12.58 1.67 -6.77
C THR A 51 -11.81 0.64 -7.58
N HIS A 52 -10.53 0.94 -7.87
CA HIS A 52 -9.71 0.03 -8.67
C HIS A 52 -9.18 -1.11 -7.82
N ASN A 53 -9.25 -2.31 -8.36
CA ASN A 53 -8.76 -3.50 -7.69
C ASN A 53 -7.27 -3.67 -8.00
N MET A 54 -6.42 -3.20 -7.11
CA MET A 54 -4.98 -3.28 -7.30
C MET A 54 -4.44 -4.65 -6.89
N THR A 55 -3.48 -5.13 -7.66
CA THR A 55 -2.80 -6.36 -7.28
C THR A 55 -1.74 -6.07 -6.23
N VAL A 56 -1.33 -7.10 -5.53
CA VAL A 56 -0.23 -6.97 -4.56
C VAL A 56 1.04 -6.51 -5.27
N ALA A 57 1.26 -6.97 -6.49
CA ALA A 57 2.42 -6.55 -7.28
C ALA A 57 2.42 -5.04 -7.51
N THR A 58 1.25 -4.48 -7.83
CA THR A 58 1.13 -3.04 -8.04
C THR A 58 1.39 -2.28 -6.73
N ILE A 59 0.85 -2.77 -5.63
CA ILE A 59 1.06 -2.14 -4.33
C ILE A 59 2.53 -2.16 -3.95
N ALA A 60 3.21 -3.27 -4.22
CA ALA A 60 4.65 -3.37 -3.95
C ALA A 60 5.44 -2.37 -4.77
N LYS A 61 5.05 -2.20 -6.04
CA LYS A 61 5.71 -1.24 -6.91
C LYS A 61 5.56 0.18 -6.38
N ILE A 62 4.35 0.53 -5.95
CA ILE A 62 4.09 1.86 -5.40
C ILE A 62 4.88 2.07 -4.11
N SER A 63 4.87 1.09 -3.24
CA SER A 63 5.58 1.15 -1.98
C SER A 63 7.08 1.38 -2.21
N THR A 64 7.65 0.65 -3.15
CA THR A 64 9.06 0.77 -3.48
C THR A 64 9.37 2.15 -4.04
N ALA A 65 8.54 2.64 -4.95
CA ALA A 65 8.75 3.93 -5.57
C ALA A 65 8.69 5.07 -4.56
N LEU A 66 7.76 4.99 -3.62
CA LEU A 66 7.58 6.03 -2.62
C LEU A 66 8.47 5.85 -1.39
N GLY A 67 9.07 4.68 -1.24
CA GLY A 67 9.92 4.39 -0.09
C GLY A 67 9.16 4.32 1.21
N CYS A 68 7.88 3.98 1.15
CA CYS A 68 7.01 3.91 2.32
C CYS A 68 6.15 2.67 2.23
N GLU A 69 5.78 2.14 3.37
CA GLU A 69 4.80 1.05 3.40
C GLU A 69 3.43 1.57 3.05
N ILE A 70 2.78 0.91 2.10
CA ILE A 70 1.40 1.23 1.74
C ILE A 70 0.46 0.36 2.55
N ILE A 71 0.72 -0.95 2.58
CA ILE A 71 -0.01 -1.90 3.41
C ILE A 71 0.99 -2.87 4.00
N LYS A 72 0.59 -3.50 5.08
CA LYS A 72 1.37 -4.57 5.71
C LYS A 72 0.40 -5.63 6.19
N PRO A 73 0.78 -6.89 6.13
CA PRO A 73 -0.04 -7.92 6.78
C PRO A 73 -0.11 -7.65 8.26
N VAL A 74 -1.27 -7.88 8.82
CA VAL A 74 -1.41 -7.79 10.26
C VAL A 74 -0.70 -8.98 10.85
N ARG A 75 0.25 -8.70 11.75
CA ARG A 75 1.03 -9.75 12.37
C ARG A 75 0.52 -10.01 13.76
N LYS A 76 0.23 -11.26 14.01
CA LYS A 76 -0.10 -11.67 15.35
C LYS A 76 1.19 -11.78 16.14
N VAL A 77 1.28 -11.08 17.24
CA VAL A 77 2.46 -11.16 18.08
C VAL A 77 2.53 -12.54 18.71
N ARG A 78 3.64 -13.20 18.46
CA ARG A 78 3.88 -14.51 19.05
C ARG A 78 4.81 -14.34 20.20
N ILE A 79 4.41 -14.84 21.29
CA ILE A 79 5.23 -14.73 22.48
C ILE A 79 6.52 -15.50 22.33
N SER A 80 6.48 -16.50 21.64
CA SER A 80 7.70 -17.24 21.48
C SER A 80 8.66 -16.51 20.53
N SER A 81 8.43 -16.78 20.57
CA SER A 81 9.05 -16.47 20.04
C SER A 81 9.97 -16.33 19.90
N LYS A 82 10.11 -16.41 19.97
CA LYS A 82 10.90 -16.27 19.93
C LYS A 82 11.66 -15.90 19.86
N SER A 83 11.92 -15.93 20.07
CA SER A 83 12.61 -15.56 20.15
C SER A 83 13.19 -15.12 19.85
N GLY A 84 13.53 -15.08 20.03
CA GLY A 84 14.04 -14.54 19.87
C GLY A 84 14.59 -14.08 19.29
N SER A 85 14.55 -14.13 19.34
CA SER A 85 14.83 -13.55 18.84
C SER A 85 15.07 -13.07 18.10
N LEU A 86 15.12 -12.96 18.03
CA LEU A 86 15.09 -12.36 17.39
C LEU A 86 15.23 -11.74 16.82
N SER A 87 15.48 -11.75 16.84
CA SER A 87 15.37 -11.01 16.42
C SER A 87 15.19 -10.57 15.75
N ASP A 88 15.17 -10.47 15.65
CA ASP A 88 14.75 -9.95 15.08
C ASP A 88 14.41 -9.59 14.42
N ASN A 89 14.49 -9.49 14.35
CA ASN A 89 13.89 -9.02 13.77
C ASN A 89 13.78 -8.76 12.90
N ARG A 90 14.26 -8.69 12.81
CA ARG A 90 13.95 -8.47 12.06
C ARG A 90 13.40 -8.49 11.15
N SER A 91 13.31 -8.67 11.05
CA SER A 91 12.53 -8.69 10.40
C SER A 91 11.88 -9.11 9.75
N ALA A 92 11.83 -9.30 9.76
CA ALA A 92 11.07 -9.68 9.26
C ALA A 92 10.44 -10.04 8.64
N PHE A 93 10.11 -10.17 8.31
CA PHE A 93 9.38 -10.37 7.97
C PHE A 93 9.12 -10.59 7.54
#